data_a2965e234ea589bd0f984deee875ea74
#
_entry.id   a2965e234ea589bd0f984deee875ea74
#
_cell.length_a   1.000
_cell.length_b   1.000
_cell.length_c   1.000
_cell.angle_alpha   90.00
_cell.angle_beta   90.00
_cell.angle_gamma   90.00
#
_symmetry.space_group_name_H-M   'P 1'
#
loop_
_entity.id
_entity.type
_entity.pdbx_description
1 polymer ?
#
loop_
_entity_poly.entity_id
_entity_poly.type
_entity_poly.pdbx_seq_one_letter_code
_entity_poly.pdbx_strand_id
1 'polypeptide(L)'
;MVFMVDSGSDTVFIEATAERCFDVASGFEQYPEWAQDVKEATVLTRDAQGRPNTVEYRASALGRSTHYTLEYDYSKAPHALSWHLVDGDIMRSLRGAYSFNADGTGTRVAYD
;
A
#
# COMPACT_ATOMS: atom_id res chain seq x y z
N MET A 1 9.44 -0.89 -4.39
CA MET A 1 8.94 -0.78 -3.04
C MET A 1 8.41 -2.12 -2.57
N VAL A 2 8.71 -2.48 -1.36
CA VAL A 2 8.27 -3.74 -0.80
C VAL A 2 7.38 -3.45 0.38
N PHE A 3 6.12 -3.73 0.24
CA PHE A 3 5.22 -3.53 1.33
C PHE A 3 4.72 -4.84 1.91
N MET A 4 5.28 -5.91 1.50
CA MET A 4 5.00 -7.21 2.06
C MET A 4 6.08 -7.62 3.02
N VAL A 5 6.99 -6.72 3.36
CA VAL A 5 8.00 -7.03 4.34
C VAL A 5 7.37 -7.23 5.69
N ASP A 6 8.04 -8.02 6.44
CA ASP A 6 7.73 -8.24 7.82
C ASP A 6 7.83 -6.95 8.61
N SER A 7 7.70 -7.07 9.88
CA SER A 7 7.73 -5.96 10.79
C SER A 7 8.99 -5.12 10.62
N GLY A 8 8.85 -3.85 10.89
CA GLY A 8 9.94 -2.89 10.81
C GLY A 8 9.46 -1.62 10.14
N SER A 9 10.26 -0.59 10.26
CA SER A 9 9.97 0.68 9.62
C SER A 9 11.14 1.06 8.73
N ASP A 10 10.84 1.79 7.67
CA ASP A 10 11.83 2.24 6.72
C ASP A 10 11.46 3.63 6.24
N THR A 11 12.46 4.39 5.78
CA THR A 11 12.24 5.76 5.33
C THR A 11 13.04 5.98 4.06
N VAL A 12 12.41 6.62 3.08
CA VAL A 12 13.08 6.96 1.84
C VAL A 12 12.71 8.39 1.44
N PHE A 13 13.66 9.09 0.84
CA PHE A 13 13.43 10.42 0.30
C PHE A 13 13.15 10.32 -1.20
N ILE A 14 12.08 10.97 -1.65
CA ILE A 14 11.66 10.97 -3.06
C ILE A 14 11.53 12.41 -3.52
N GLU A 15 12.12 12.73 -4.67
CA GLU A 15 12.06 14.07 -5.25
C GLU A 15 10.74 14.28 -5.99
N ALA A 16 9.65 14.30 -5.22
CA ALA A 16 8.30 14.54 -5.75
C ALA A 16 7.46 15.10 -4.60
N THR A 17 6.34 15.72 -4.93
CA THR A 17 5.44 16.25 -3.90
C THR A 17 4.80 15.11 -3.10
N ALA A 18 4.34 15.43 -1.90
CA ALA A 18 3.64 14.45 -1.08
C ALA A 18 2.39 13.91 -1.79
N GLU A 19 1.68 14.78 -2.49
CA GLU A 19 0.50 14.37 -3.27
C GLU A 19 0.86 13.39 -4.38
N ARG A 20 1.96 13.63 -5.08
CA ARG A 20 2.41 12.71 -6.12
C ARG A 20 2.82 11.36 -5.54
N CYS A 21 3.53 11.38 -4.42
CA CYS A 21 3.91 10.14 -3.74
C CYS A 21 2.68 9.37 -3.29
N PHE A 22 1.69 10.08 -2.76
CA PHE A 22 0.43 9.47 -2.35
C PHE A 22 -0.30 8.86 -3.54
N ASP A 23 -0.36 9.57 -4.67
CA ASP A 23 -1.04 9.07 -5.87
C ASP A 23 -0.43 7.75 -6.35
N VAL A 24 0.89 7.66 -6.36
CA VAL A 24 1.57 6.43 -6.77
C VAL A 24 1.31 5.31 -5.75
N ALA A 25 1.41 5.62 -4.46
CA ALA A 25 1.23 4.62 -3.42
C ALA A 25 -0.21 4.10 -3.37
N SER A 26 -1.19 4.92 -3.75
CA SER A 26 -2.59 4.52 -3.75
C SER A 26 -3.07 3.97 -5.10
N GLY A 27 -2.20 3.87 -6.09
CA GLY A 27 -2.52 3.27 -7.38
C GLY A 27 -2.40 1.75 -7.32
N PHE A 28 -3.25 1.10 -6.53
CA PHE A 28 -3.12 -0.33 -6.21
C PHE A 28 -3.27 -1.22 -7.43
N GLU A 29 -4.09 -0.86 -8.37
CA GLU A 29 -4.31 -1.66 -9.57
C GLU A 29 -3.08 -1.73 -10.46
N GLN A 30 -2.14 -0.81 -10.30
CA GLN A 30 -0.89 -0.80 -11.04
C GLN A 30 0.25 -1.52 -10.33
N TYR A 31 0.02 -1.98 -9.11
CA TYR A 31 1.07 -2.65 -8.33
C TYR A 31 1.71 -3.83 -9.08
N PRO A 32 0.95 -4.68 -9.80
CA PRO A 32 1.58 -5.78 -10.53
C PRO A 32 2.62 -5.35 -11.56
N GLU A 33 2.57 -4.09 -12.00
CA GLU A 33 3.50 -3.59 -13.02
C GLU A 33 4.88 -3.29 -12.44
N TRP A 34 4.97 -2.98 -11.14
CA TRP A 34 6.24 -2.59 -10.55
C TRP A 34 6.57 -3.28 -9.22
N ALA A 35 5.60 -3.82 -8.53
CA ALA A 35 5.83 -4.55 -7.27
C ALA A 35 6.02 -6.03 -7.58
N GLN A 36 7.24 -6.49 -7.45
CA GLN A 36 7.69 -7.77 -7.96
C GLN A 36 6.87 -8.96 -7.46
N ASP A 37 6.49 -8.93 -6.19
CA ASP A 37 5.80 -10.04 -5.56
C ASP A 37 4.28 -10.00 -5.75
N VAL A 38 3.74 -8.89 -6.22
CA VAL A 38 2.30 -8.74 -6.45
C VAL A 38 1.99 -9.13 -7.88
N LYS A 39 1.18 -10.15 -8.05
CA LYS A 39 0.81 -10.67 -9.38
C LYS A 39 -0.51 -10.12 -9.86
N GLU A 40 -1.45 -9.90 -8.95
CA GLU A 40 -2.75 -9.33 -9.27
C GLU A 40 -3.21 -8.43 -8.15
N ALA A 41 -3.92 -7.38 -8.51
CA ALA A 41 -4.55 -6.47 -7.56
C ALA A 41 -5.93 -6.13 -8.10
N THR A 42 -6.98 -6.45 -7.33
CA THR A 42 -8.36 -6.25 -7.75
C THR A 42 -9.08 -5.40 -6.71
N VAL A 43 -9.62 -4.28 -7.13
CA VAL A 43 -10.41 -3.42 -6.23
C VAL A 43 -11.78 -4.05 -6.05
N LEU A 44 -12.11 -4.42 -4.82
CA LEU A 44 -13.39 -5.05 -4.50
C LEU A 44 -14.47 -4.03 -4.19
N THR A 45 -14.13 -3.01 -3.40
CA THR A 45 -15.07 -1.95 -3.05
C THR A 45 -14.39 -0.60 -3.15
N ARG A 46 -15.21 0.45 -3.33
CA ARG A 46 -14.73 1.83 -3.35
C ARG A 46 -15.51 2.67 -2.35
N ASP A 47 -14.87 3.72 -1.85
CA ASP A 47 -15.54 4.63 -0.92
C ASP A 47 -16.42 5.64 -1.68
N ALA A 48 -17.02 6.57 -0.94
CA ALA A 48 -17.94 7.55 -1.52
C ALA A 48 -17.26 8.48 -2.55
N GLN A 49 -15.94 8.63 -2.48
CA GLN A 49 -15.19 9.43 -3.43
C GLN A 49 -14.60 8.59 -4.57
N GLY A 50 -14.93 7.32 -4.65
CA GLY A 50 -14.45 6.43 -5.69
C GLY A 50 -13.07 5.87 -5.46
N ARG A 51 -12.48 6.07 -4.27
CA ARG A 51 -11.15 5.55 -3.95
C ARG A 51 -11.25 4.08 -3.56
N PRO A 52 -10.25 3.26 -3.94
CA PRO A 52 -10.25 1.85 -3.53
C PRO A 52 -10.30 1.70 -2.02
N ASN A 53 -11.31 1.01 -1.53
CA ASN A 53 -11.48 0.79 -0.09
C ASN A 53 -10.96 -0.59 0.32
N THR A 54 -11.43 -1.65 -0.33
CA THR A 54 -10.86 -2.99 -0.14
C THR A 54 -10.26 -3.46 -1.44
N VAL A 55 -9.05 -4.04 -1.35
CA VAL A 55 -8.31 -4.51 -2.50
C VAL A 55 -7.82 -5.92 -2.22
N GLU A 56 -8.13 -6.82 -3.13
CA GLU A 56 -7.65 -8.20 -3.04
C GLU A 56 -6.38 -8.34 -3.85
N TYR A 57 -5.38 -8.95 -3.24
CA TYR A 57 -4.09 -9.18 -3.89
C TYR A 57 -3.83 -10.67 -4.02
N ARG A 58 -3.19 -11.02 -5.14
CA ARG A 58 -2.53 -12.32 -5.28
C ARG A 58 -1.04 -12.05 -5.35
N ALA A 59 -0.30 -12.64 -4.43
CA ALA A 59 1.13 -12.43 -4.33
C ALA A 59 1.86 -13.75 -4.25
N SER A 60 3.14 -13.72 -4.62
CA SER A 60 4.03 -14.87 -4.46
C SER A 60 4.86 -14.67 -3.22
N ALA A 61 4.90 -15.67 -2.36
CA ALA A 61 5.70 -15.65 -1.15
C ALA A 61 6.23 -17.05 -0.88
N LEU A 62 7.53 -17.17 -0.72
CA LEU A 62 8.19 -18.46 -0.39
C LEU A 62 7.82 -19.56 -1.37
N GLY A 63 7.77 -19.24 -2.67
CA GLY A 63 7.45 -20.20 -3.70
C GLY A 63 5.97 -20.58 -3.77
N ARG A 64 5.11 -19.85 -3.08
CA ARG A 64 3.68 -20.13 -3.01
C ARG A 64 2.88 -18.91 -3.42
N SER A 65 1.71 -19.15 -3.98
CA SER A 65 0.75 -18.10 -4.25
C SER A 65 -0.13 -17.91 -3.03
N THR A 66 -0.39 -16.67 -2.66
CA THR A 66 -1.26 -16.36 -1.53
C THR A 66 -2.23 -15.26 -1.94
N HIS A 67 -3.44 -15.32 -1.40
CA HIS A 67 -4.46 -14.28 -1.60
C HIS A 67 -4.74 -13.61 -0.26
N TYR A 68 -4.88 -12.29 -0.29
CA TYR A 68 -5.28 -11.53 0.88
C TYR A 68 -5.97 -10.25 0.45
N THR A 69 -6.81 -9.75 1.34
CA THR A 69 -7.56 -8.52 1.10
C THR A 69 -7.23 -7.51 2.18
N LEU A 70 -6.90 -6.30 1.76
CA LEU A 70 -6.59 -5.20 2.66
C LEU A 70 -7.68 -4.15 2.56
N GLU A 71 -8.01 -3.54 3.71
CA GLU A 71 -8.88 -2.38 3.77
C GLU A 71 -8.02 -1.15 4.04
N TYR A 72 -8.26 -0.08 3.28
CA TYR A 72 -7.46 1.14 3.32
C TYR A 72 -8.20 2.26 4.01
N ASP A 73 -7.46 3.05 4.78
CA ASP A 73 -7.96 4.20 5.51
C ASP A 73 -7.34 5.46 4.92
N TYR A 74 -8.19 6.33 4.39
CA TYR A 74 -7.80 7.59 3.76
C TYR A 74 -8.04 8.80 4.66
N SER A 75 -8.35 8.60 5.92
CA SER A 75 -8.74 9.69 6.81
C SER A 75 -7.66 10.76 6.96
N LYS A 76 -6.41 10.41 6.70
CA LYS A 76 -5.27 11.33 6.79
C LYS A 76 -4.65 11.65 5.43
N ALA A 77 -5.35 11.34 4.34
CA ALA A 77 -4.85 11.61 3.01
C ALA A 77 -4.71 13.12 2.79
N PRO A 78 -3.71 13.59 2.04
CA PRO A 78 -2.65 12.83 1.38
C PRO A 78 -1.40 12.64 2.25
N HIS A 79 -1.47 12.89 3.55
CA HIS A 79 -0.32 12.84 4.45
C HIS A 79 0.00 11.43 4.90
N ALA A 80 -0.98 10.55 4.90
CA ALA A 80 -0.80 9.18 5.33
C ALA A 80 -1.81 8.27 4.66
N LEU A 81 -1.44 6.99 4.55
CA LEU A 81 -2.30 5.93 4.05
C LEU A 81 -2.04 4.72 4.91
N SER A 82 -3.06 4.19 5.53
CA SER A 82 -2.91 3.00 6.37
C SER A 82 -3.83 1.88 5.88
N TRP A 83 -3.53 0.66 6.30
CA TRP A 83 -4.29 -0.50 5.89
C TRP A 83 -4.22 -1.60 6.94
N HIS A 84 -5.18 -2.51 6.86
CA HIS A 84 -5.18 -3.71 7.69
C HIS A 84 -5.81 -4.87 6.92
N LEU A 85 -5.42 -6.08 7.31
CA LEU A 85 -5.92 -7.30 6.70
C LEU A 85 -7.36 -7.55 7.13
N VAL A 86 -8.24 -7.84 6.17
CA VAL A 86 -9.62 -8.22 6.44
C VAL A 86 -9.91 -9.65 6.02
N ASP A 87 -9.09 -10.22 5.12
CA ASP A 87 -9.23 -11.61 4.71
C ASP A 87 -7.90 -12.11 4.15
N GLY A 88 -7.58 -13.38 4.35
CA GLY A 88 -6.36 -13.96 3.83
C GLY A 88 -6.35 -15.47 3.99
N ASP A 89 -5.70 -16.15 3.03
CA ASP A 89 -5.66 -17.61 3.05
C ASP A 89 -4.58 -18.17 3.96
N ILE A 90 -3.42 -17.51 4.07
CA ILE A 90 -2.35 -17.95 4.96
C ILE A 90 -1.93 -16.88 5.96
N MET A 91 -2.32 -15.64 5.75
CA MET A 91 -2.02 -14.55 6.68
C MET A 91 -3.13 -14.44 7.71
N ARG A 92 -2.76 -14.16 8.96
CA ARG A 92 -3.72 -13.97 10.05
C ARG A 92 -3.88 -12.53 10.45
N SER A 93 -2.84 -11.72 10.25
CA SER A 93 -2.91 -10.29 10.50
C SER A 93 -1.85 -9.58 9.67
N LEU A 94 -2.16 -8.36 9.28
CA LEU A 94 -1.23 -7.50 8.58
C LEU A 94 -1.73 -6.09 8.76
N ARG A 95 -0.86 -5.20 9.22
CA ARG A 95 -1.14 -3.77 9.33
C ARG A 95 0.05 -3.01 8.81
N GLY A 96 -0.21 -1.88 8.21
CA GLY A 96 0.88 -1.03 7.77
C GLY A 96 0.39 0.38 7.50
N ALA A 97 1.35 1.26 7.31
CA ALA A 97 1.05 2.65 6.99
C ALA A 97 2.21 3.29 6.26
N TYR A 98 1.87 4.19 5.35
CA TYR A 98 2.82 5.14 4.78
C TYR A 98 2.50 6.52 5.34
N SER A 99 3.54 7.31 5.59
CA SER A 99 3.38 8.74 5.83
C SER A 99 4.21 9.49 4.79
N PHE A 100 3.69 10.64 4.37
CA PHE A 100 4.27 11.43 3.30
C PHE A 100 4.48 12.84 3.82
N ASN A 101 5.73 13.17 4.18
CA ASN A 101 6.06 14.44 4.80
C ASN A 101 6.91 15.27 3.86
N ALA A 102 6.46 16.47 3.56
CA ALA A 102 7.23 17.39 2.72
C ALA A 102 8.59 17.67 3.37
N ASP A 103 9.65 17.64 2.57
CA ASP A 103 11.02 17.81 3.04
C ASP A 103 11.80 18.52 1.94
N GLY A 104 11.88 19.85 2.04
CA GLY A 104 12.54 20.65 1.01
C GLY A 104 11.80 20.55 -0.30
N THR A 105 12.48 20.09 -1.35
CA THR A 105 11.91 19.96 -2.69
C THR A 105 11.25 18.60 -2.92
N GLY A 106 11.28 17.73 -1.93
CA GLY A 106 10.75 16.38 -2.09
C GLY A 106 9.93 15.96 -0.90
N THR A 107 9.83 14.65 -0.72
CA THR A 107 8.99 14.05 0.30
C THR A 107 9.74 12.94 1.01
N ARG A 108 9.69 12.95 2.32
CA ARG A 108 10.17 11.85 3.15
C ARG A 108 9.01 10.88 3.31
N VAL A 109 9.15 9.70 2.73
CA VAL A 109 8.14 8.66 2.83
C VAL A 109 8.58 7.65 3.87
N ALA A 110 7.75 7.47 4.88
CA ALA A 110 8.01 6.50 5.94
C ALA A 110 7.01 5.35 5.83
N TYR A 111 7.52 4.14 5.97
CA TYR A 111 6.73 2.92 6.00
C TYR A 111 6.85 2.30 7.39
N ASP A 112 5.71 1.95 7.95
CA ASP A 112 5.68 1.36 9.29
C ASP A 112 4.80 0.12 9.33
#